data_4515b9e20544e4bc3f9df0b7507f3fae
#
_entry.id   4515b9e20544e4bc3f9df0b7507f3fae
#
_cell.length_a   1.000
_cell.length_b   1.000
_cell.length_c   1.000
_cell.angle_alpha   90.00
_cell.angle_beta   90.00
_cell.angle_gamma   90.00
#
_symmetry.space_group_name_H-M   'P 1'
#
loop_
_entity.id
_entity.type
_entity.pdbx_description
1 polymer ?
#
loop_
_entity_poly.entity_id
_entity_poly.type
_entity_poly.pdbx_seq_one_letter_code
_entity_poly.pdbx_strand_id
1 'polypeptide(L)'
;MARSLWTGSLSFGLVNVPVQLVSAVRDLDLHFRQLHAKDDMPIETQRVCSKEGKEVPYEEIGREYDGVVLTDEELSAADPAKTRTIDIESFVKLAEIDPLYFDHPYYLIPAGETDGTVRAYRLLAGVMEQSERAALGRFVLRTKEYLVAIRVRDGALALSTLRFHDEVRDTDGIPGAGGRTKPKEVKQAVKLIEALSTDWNPEGYDDEYRKRLQAIVRKKRKGGEIKRPEADPERTQPVPDLMAALEESLKSYA
;
A
#
# COMPACT_ATOMS: atom_id res chain seq x y z
N MET A 1 1.24 6.85 -20.61
CA MET A 1 2.10 6.81 -19.41
C MET A 1 1.34 7.33 -18.21
N ALA A 2 1.65 6.87 -16.99
CA ALA A 2 1.06 7.42 -15.77
C ALA A 2 1.52 8.88 -15.56
N ARG A 3 0.65 9.71 -14.94
CA ARG A 3 0.97 11.10 -14.61
C ARG A 3 2.11 11.14 -13.58
N SER A 4 3.13 11.97 -13.81
CA SER A 4 4.19 12.23 -12.84
C SER A 4 3.60 12.88 -11.58
N LEU A 5 3.92 12.30 -10.41
CA LEU A 5 3.52 12.81 -9.10
C LEU A 5 4.58 13.75 -8.52
N TRP A 6 5.83 13.56 -8.90
CA TRP A 6 6.98 14.32 -8.44
C TRP A 6 8.11 14.23 -9.48
N THR A 7 8.91 15.27 -9.60
CA THR A 7 10.08 15.32 -10.47
C THR A 7 11.24 15.88 -9.68
N GLY A 8 12.38 15.23 -9.78
CA GLY A 8 13.60 15.60 -9.07
C GLY A 8 14.77 14.74 -9.50
N SER A 9 15.65 14.43 -8.57
CA SER A 9 16.82 13.62 -8.83
C SER A 9 17.03 12.57 -7.72
N LEU A 10 17.64 11.47 -8.12
CA LEU A 10 18.13 10.45 -7.22
C LEU A 10 19.62 10.71 -7.01
N SER A 11 20.01 11.00 -5.77
CA SER A 11 21.38 11.33 -5.40
C SER A 11 22.05 10.17 -4.67
N PHE A 12 23.25 9.84 -5.10
CA PHE A 12 24.09 8.81 -4.53
C PHE A 12 25.55 9.24 -4.58
N GLY A 13 26.09 9.74 -3.50
CA GLY A 13 27.41 10.34 -3.44
C GLY A 13 27.51 11.53 -4.43
N LEU A 14 28.40 11.43 -5.41
CA LEU A 14 28.55 12.45 -6.46
C LEU A 14 27.68 12.19 -7.71
N VAL A 15 26.97 11.07 -7.74
CA VAL A 15 26.10 10.69 -8.86
C VAL A 15 24.71 11.27 -8.62
N ASN A 16 24.20 11.97 -9.62
CA ASN A 16 22.86 12.54 -9.61
C ASN A 16 22.11 12.12 -10.88
N VAL A 17 21.00 11.39 -10.68
CA VAL A 17 20.19 10.84 -11.77
C VAL A 17 18.84 11.53 -11.79
N PRO A 18 18.54 12.35 -12.81
CA PRO A 18 17.22 12.97 -12.94
C PRO A 18 16.13 11.92 -13.11
N VAL A 19 15.09 11.98 -12.25
CA VAL A 19 14.00 10.99 -12.23
C VAL A 19 12.64 11.65 -12.02
N GLN A 20 11.61 10.93 -12.43
CA GLN A 20 10.21 11.22 -12.10
C GLN A 20 9.61 10.07 -11.33
N LEU A 21 8.77 10.41 -10.36
CA LEU A 21 8.00 9.45 -9.57
C LEU A 21 6.62 9.27 -10.20
N VAL A 22 6.25 8.05 -10.50
CA VAL A 22 4.93 7.66 -11.01
C VAL A 22 4.35 6.55 -10.15
N SER A 23 3.02 6.48 -10.02
CA SER A 23 2.38 5.38 -9.28
C SER A 23 2.68 4.04 -9.96
N ALA A 24 3.10 3.03 -9.16
CA ALA A 24 3.28 1.66 -9.64
C ALA A 24 1.98 0.86 -9.64
N VAL A 25 0.94 1.37 -8.99
CA VAL A 25 -0.38 0.71 -8.87
C VAL A 25 -1.47 1.57 -9.51
N ARG A 26 -2.53 0.91 -9.95
CA ARG A 26 -3.75 1.57 -10.41
C ARG A 26 -4.79 1.47 -9.31
N ASP A 27 -5.45 2.58 -9.02
CA ASP A 27 -6.68 2.55 -8.25
C ASP A 27 -7.79 2.00 -9.17
N LEU A 28 -8.29 0.83 -8.79
CA LEU A 28 -9.36 0.14 -9.51
C LEU A 28 -10.64 0.05 -8.66
N ASP A 29 -10.67 0.73 -7.52
CA ASP A 29 -11.84 0.80 -6.67
C ASP A 29 -13.01 1.49 -7.37
N LEU A 30 -14.19 1.00 -7.11
CA LEU A 30 -15.42 1.58 -7.67
C LEU A 30 -15.91 2.70 -6.74
N HIS A 31 -15.64 3.93 -7.13
CA HIS A 31 -16.07 5.10 -6.37
C HIS A 31 -17.53 5.44 -6.67
N PHE A 32 -18.34 5.50 -5.62
CA PHE A 32 -19.76 5.88 -5.71
C PHE A 32 -19.94 7.35 -5.35
N ARG A 33 -20.67 8.06 -6.19
CA ARG A 33 -21.16 9.41 -5.85
C ARG A 33 -22.35 9.28 -4.92
N GLN A 34 -22.38 10.08 -3.86
CA GLN A 34 -23.54 10.15 -2.98
C GLN A 34 -24.64 10.98 -3.65
N LEU A 35 -25.85 10.43 -3.63
CA LEU A 35 -27.02 11.05 -4.22
C LEU A 35 -28.15 11.09 -3.19
N HIS A 36 -29.00 12.09 -3.27
CA HIS A 36 -30.23 12.15 -2.50
C HIS A 36 -31.19 11.06 -3.00
N ALA A 37 -31.60 10.16 -2.10
CA ALA A 37 -32.34 8.95 -2.47
C ALA A 37 -33.74 9.20 -3.06
N LYS A 38 -34.27 10.43 -2.91
CA LYS A 38 -35.62 10.80 -3.36
C LYS A 38 -35.63 11.25 -4.82
N ASP A 39 -34.60 11.90 -5.30
CA ASP A 39 -34.59 12.58 -6.60
C ASP A 39 -33.28 12.41 -7.37
N ASP A 40 -32.37 11.53 -6.88
CA ASP A 40 -31.08 11.20 -7.47
C ASP A 40 -30.16 12.42 -7.69
N MET A 41 -30.39 13.53 -6.98
CA MET A 41 -29.55 14.70 -7.06
C MET A 41 -28.25 14.53 -6.26
N PRO A 42 -27.09 15.03 -6.75
CA PRO A 42 -25.83 14.99 -6.01
C PRO A 42 -25.95 15.68 -4.66
N ILE A 43 -25.33 15.08 -3.62
CA ILE A 43 -25.22 15.69 -2.30
C ILE A 43 -23.91 16.49 -2.24
N GLU A 44 -23.98 17.72 -1.74
CA GLU A 44 -22.84 18.56 -1.40
C GLU A 44 -22.57 18.48 0.10
N THR A 45 -21.30 18.49 0.48
CA THR A 45 -20.88 18.47 1.89
C THR A 45 -20.40 19.86 2.29
N GLN A 46 -21.06 20.45 3.28
CA GLN A 46 -20.66 21.74 3.87
C GLN A 46 -19.97 21.53 5.22
N ARG A 47 -19.00 22.37 5.52
CA ARG A 47 -18.36 22.42 6.84
C ARG A 47 -19.12 23.40 7.72
N VAL A 48 -19.65 22.92 8.81
CA VAL A 48 -20.51 23.69 9.70
C VAL A 48 -19.90 23.77 11.10
N CYS A 49 -19.84 24.98 11.68
CA CYS A 49 -19.43 25.14 13.05
C CYS A 49 -20.44 24.47 14.00
N SER A 50 -19.96 23.56 14.85
CA SER A 50 -20.82 22.82 15.77
C SER A 50 -21.54 23.70 16.81
N LYS A 51 -20.99 24.87 17.13
CA LYS A 51 -21.57 25.82 18.07
C LYS A 51 -22.60 26.74 17.42
N GLU A 52 -22.32 27.22 16.22
CA GLU A 52 -23.14 28.25 15.59
C GLU A 52 -24.15 27.68 14.55
N GLY A 53 -23.91 26.46 14.08
CA GLY A 53 -24.72 25.85 13.01
C GLY A 53 -24.55 26.53 11.65
N LYS A 54 -23.54 27.37 11.47
CA LYS A 54 -23.27 28.10 10.22
C LYS A 54 -22.12 27.47 9.46
N GLU A 55 -22.16 27.63 8.15
CA GLU A 55 -21.06 27.23 7.27
C GLU A 55 -19.79 28.03 7.60
N VAL A 56 -18.64 27.32 7.65
CA VAL A 56 -17.32 27.90 7.92
C VAL A 56 -16.52 27.90 6.62
N PRO A 57 -16.13 29.08 6.10
CA PRO A 57 -15.23 29.19 4.97
C PRO A 57 -13.90 28.48 5.24
N TYR A 58 -13.25 28.02 4.16
CA TYR A 58 -12.00 27.24 4.29
C TYR A 58 -10.89 28.04 5.00
N GLU A 59 -10.84 29.32 4.76
CA GLU A 59 -9.85 30.27 5.31
C GLU A 59 -10.00 30.50 6.81
N GLU A 60 -11.20 30.19 7.36
CA GLU A 60 -11.49 30.31 8.80
C GLU A 60 -11.32 29.01 9.58
N ILE A 61 -10.85 27.93 8.91
CA ILE A 61 -10.65 26.63 9.55
C ILE A 61 -9.29 26.59 10.21
N GLY A 62 -9.27 26.67 11.54
CA GLY A 62 -8.08 26.45 12.34
C GLY A 62 -7.72 24.97 12.45
N ARG A 63 -6.49 24.67 12.88
CA ARG A 63 -5.97 23.34 13.13
C ARG A 63 -5.54 23.19 14.57
N GLU A 64 -5.93 22.10 15.18
CA GLU A 64 -5.59 21.78 16.55
C GLU A 64 -4.89 20.42 16.61
N TYR A 65 -3.88 20.33 17.46
CA TYR A 65 -3.22 19.09 17.84
C TYR A 65 -2.95 19.09 19.34
N ASP A 66 -3.42 18.07 20.06
CA ASP A 66 -3.26 17.87 21.50
C ASP A 66 -3.66 19.12 22.35
N GLY A 67 -4.79 19.75 21.99
CA GLY A 67 -5.31 20.94 22.67
C GLY A 67 -4.64 22.26 22.29
N VAL A 68 -3.66 22.23 21.37
CA VAL A 68 -2.94 23.42 20.90
C VAL A 68 -3.40 23.80 19.49
N VAL A 69 -3.92 25.02 19.34
CA VAL A 69 -4.29 25.56 18.02
C VAL A 69 -3.05 26.11 17.33
N LEU A 70 -2.79 25.64 16.13
CA LEU A 70 -1.64 26.03 15.30
C LEU A 70 -2.09 26.86 14.11
N THR A 71 -1.33 27.91 13.80
CA THR A 71 -1.49 28.70 12.58
C THR A 71 -0.83 28.00 11.38
N ASP A 72 -1.20 28.40 10.16
CA ASP A 72 -0.58 27.87 8.95
C ASP A 72 0.91 28.25 8.86
N GLU A 73 1.33 29.42 9.40
CA GLU A 73 2.73 29.83 9.49
C GLU A 73 3.52 28.91 10.45
N GLU A 74 2.97 28.58 11.61
CA GLU A 74 3.61 27.68 12.57
C GLU A 74 3.73 26.25 12.02
N LEU A 75 2.73 25.77 11.32
CA LEU A 75 2.79 24.47 10.63
C LEU A 75 3.84 24.48 9.51
N SER A 76 3.91 25.57 8.74
CA SER A 76 4.90 25.72 7.67
C SER A 76 6.35 25.81 8.19
N ALA A 77 6.53 26.26 9.44
CA ALA A 77 7.85 26.28 10.08
C ALA A 77 8.38 24.86 10.37
N ALA A 78 7.50 23.86 10.49
CA ALA A 78 7.85 22.45 10.63
C ALA A 78 8.02 21.72 9.29
N ASP A 79 7.68 22.36 8.15
CA ASP A 79 7.82 21.75 6.84
C ASP A 79 9.31 21.43 6.57
N PRO A 80 9.60 20.20 6.12
CA PRO A 80 10.97 19.86 5.72
C PRO A 80 11.41 20.69 4.53
N ALA A 81 12.71 20.97 4.44
CA ALA A 81 13.27 21.67 3.29
C ALA A 81 12.86 20.94 2.00
N LYS A 82 12.21 21.65 1.09
CA LYS A 82 11.72 21.08 -0.20
C LYS A 82 12.90 20.82 -1.14
N THR A 83 13.74 19.87 -0.80
CA THR A 83 14.76 19.36 -1.72
C THR A 83 14.03 18.53 -2.80
N ARG A 84 14.36 18.78 -4.07
CA ARG A 84 13.89 17.93 -5.17
C ARG A 84 14.85 16.77 -5.38
N THR A 85 15.29 16.15 -4.28
CA THR A 85 16.27 15.09 -4.29
C THR A 85 15.79 13.95 -3.41
N ILE A 86 15.98 12.74 -3.90
CA ILE A 86 15.93 11.52 -3.11
C ILE A 86 17.36 11.21 -2.73
N ASP A 87 17.73 11.39 -1.48
CA ASP A 87 19.09 11.16 -1.02
C ASP A 87 19.25 9.74 -0.51
N ILE A 88 20.08 8.94 -1.21
CA ILE A 88 20.41 7.58 -0.78
C ILE A 88 21.43 7.65 0.36
N GLU A 89 21.04 7.12 1.52
CA GLU A 89 21.86 7.10 2.73
C GLU A 89 22.64 5.79 2.87
N SER A 90 22.03 4.66 2.47
CA SER A 90 22.62 3.33 2.66
C SER A 90 22.03 2.28 1.71
N PHE A 91 22.66 1.09 1.70
CA PHE A 91 22.18 -0.08 0.98
C PHE A 91 22.08 -1.28 1.92
N VAL A 92 20.94 -1.96 1.90
CA VAL A 92 20.64 -3.16 2.71
C VAL A 92 20.20 -4.30 1.81
N LYS A 93 20.24 -5.55 2.31
CA LYS A 93 19.61 -6.65 1.58
C LYS A 93 18.08 -6.47 1.63
N LEU A 94 17.43 -6.65 0.49
CA LEU A 94 15.97 -6.49 0.43
C LEU A 94 15.23 -7.39 1.43
N ALA A 95 15.72 -8.61 1.66
CA ALA A 95 15.13 -9.56 2.59
C ALA A 95 15.25 -9.15 4.08
N GLU A 96 16.08 -8.16 4.42
CA GLU A 96 16.20 -7.64 5.78
C GLU A 96 15.10 -6.61 6.10
N ILE A 97 14.39 -6.10 5.10
CA ILE A 97 13.26 -5.20 5.30
C ILE A 97 12.00 -6.04 5.44
N ASP A 98 11.44 -6.10 6.66
CA ASP A 98 10.19 -6.79 6.90
C ASP A 98 9.06 -6.17 6.06
N PRO A 99 8.21 -6.99 5.40
CA PRO A 99 7.08 -6.50 4.59
C PRO A 99 6.13 -5.53 5.32
N LEU A 100 6.03 -5.57 6.65
CA LEU A 100 5.24 -4.64 7.46
C LEU A 100 5.67 -3.18 7.31
N TYR A 101 6.93 -2.93 6.97
CA TYR A 101 7.44 -1.58 6.78
C TYR A 101 7.04 -0.97 5.44
N PHE A 102 6.70 -1.77 4.42
CA PHE A 102 6.34 -1.24 3.11
C PHE A 102 4.94 -0.60 3.13
N ASP A 103 4.84 0.59 2.52
CA ASP A 103 3.58 1.33 2.42
C ASP A 103 3.18 1.53 0.94
N HIS A 104 3.52 2.63 0.29
CA HIS A 104 3.08 2.93 -1.07
C HIS A 104 4.17 2.65 -2.11
N PRO A 105 3.86 1.87 -3.18
CA PRO A 105 4.80 1.58 -4.25
C PRO A 105 4.72 2.58 -5.40
N TYR A 106 5.87 2.96 -5.93
CA TYR A 106 6.05 3.83 -7.07
C TYR A 106 7.09 3.25 -8.03
N TYR A 107 7.14 3.77 -9.26
CA TYR A 107 8.29 3.63 -10.15
C TYR A 107 9.02 4.95 -10.23
N LEU A 108 10.36 4.88 -10.27
CA LEU A 108 11.21 5.95 -10.68
C LEU A 108 11.52 5.76 -12.16
N ILE A 109 11.17 6.74 -12.98
CA ILE A 109 11.48 6.73 -14.41
C ILE A 109 12.46 7.86 -14.72
N PRO A 110 13.32 7.73 -15.75
CA PRO A 110 14.25 8.79 -16.14
C PRO A 110 13.49 10.10 -16.46
N ALA A 111 13.97 11.22 -15.93
CA ALA A 111 13.42 12.54 -16.25
C ALA A 111 14.08 13.07 -17.53
N GLY A 112 13.54 12.71 -18.69
CA GLY A 112 14.04 13.07 -20.00
C GLY A 112 14.66 11.88 -20.74
N GLU A 113 14.81 12.08 -22.05
CA GLU A 113 15.24 11.04 -23.00
C GLU A 113 16.71 11.25 -23.46
N THR A 114 17.49 12.10 -22.76
CA THR A 114 18.89 12.29 -23.13
C THR A 114 19.68 11.02 -22.85
N ASP A 115 20.60 10.68 -23.76
CA ASP A 115 21.45 9.47 -23.64
C ASP A 115 22.17 9.41 -22.28
N GLY A 116 22.61 10.55 -21.76
CA GLY A 116 23.29 10.63 -20.46
C GLY A 116 22.40 10.24 -19.29
N THR A 117 21.18 10.77 -19.23
CA THR A 117 20.21 10.46 -18.18
C THR A 117 19.81 8.99 -18.19
N VAL A 118 19.46 8.48 -19.36
CA VAL A 118 19.06 7.06 -19.52
C VAL A 118 20.22 6.12 -19.19
N ARG A 119 21.44 6.47 -19.57
CA ARG A 119 22.63 5.68 -19.28
C ARG A 119 22.94 5.65 -17.78
N ALA A 120 22.88 6.78 -17.10
CA ALA A 120 23.08 6.86 -15.64
C ALA A 120 22.02 6.06 -14.88
N TYR A 121 20.75 6.17 -15.28
CA TYR A 121 19.66 5.39 -14.72
C TYR A 121 19.88 3.88 -14.89
N ARG A 122 20.20 3.42 -16.10
CA ARG A 122 20.48 2.01 -16.39
C ARG A 122 21.68 1.46 -15.63
N LEU A 123 22.73 2.27 -15.50
CA LEU A 123 23.91 1.88 -14.72
C LEU A 123 23.55 1.64 -13.26
N LEU A 124 22.80 2.58 -12.64
CA LEU A 124 22.39 2.44 -11.25
C LEU A 124 21.49 1.20 -11.07
N ALA A 125 20.49 1.02 -11.93
CA ALA A 125 19.62 -0.15 -11.89
C ALA A 125 20.43 -1.45 -12.03
N GLY A 126 21.34 -1.55 -13.00
CA GLY A 126 22.16 -2.75 -13.20
C GLY A 126 23.08 -3.07 -12.02
N VAL A 127 23.69 -2.06 -11.39
CA VAL A 127 24.53 -2.27 -10.20
C VAL A 127 23.68 -2.74 -9.01
N MET A 128 22.51 -2.15 -8.80
CA MET A 128 21.61 -2.57 -7.71
C MET A 128 21.06 -3.97 -7.93
N GLU A 129 20.75 -4.34 -9.16
CA GLU A 129 20.28 -5.69 -9.51
C GLU A 129 21.36 -6.75 -9.24
N GLN A 130 22.60 -6.51 -9.71
CA GLN A 130 23.73 -7.40 -9.46
C GLN A 130 24.08 -7.55 -7.97
N SER A 131 23.93 -6.50 -7.19
CA SER A 131 24.26 -6.52 -5.76
C SER A 131 23.14 -7.11 -4.88
N GLU A 132 21.94 -7.33 -5.44
CA GLU A 132 20.74 -7.78 -4.72
C GLU A 132 20.38 -6.89 -3.51
N ARG A 133 20.68 -5.59 -3.62
CA ARG A 133 20.46 -4.63 -2.54
C ARG A 133 19.36 -3.64 -2.88
N ALA A 134 18.64 -3.24 -1.81
CA ALA A 134 17.77 -2.08 -1.82
C ALA A 134 18.53 -0.87 -1.28
N ALA A 135 18.38 0.28 -1.93
CA ALA A 135 18.86 1.55 -1.40
C ALA A 135 17.83 2.12 -0.42
N LEU A 136 18.28 2.57 0.73
CA LEU A 136 17.48 3.33 1.69
C LEU A 136 17.80 4.81 1.54
N GLY A 137 16.78 5.65 1.62
CA GLY A 137 16.95 7.09 1.51
C GLY A 137 15.74 7.85 2.01
N ARG A 138 15.80 9.16 1.88
CA ARG A 138 14.71 10.07 2.25
C ARG A 138 14.39 11.02 1.12
N PHE A 139 13.14 11.44 1.07
CA PHE A 139 12.72 12.51 0.18
C PHE A 139 11.45 13.18 0.68
N VAL A 140 11.22 14.39 0.21
CA VAL A 140 10.02 15.16 0.53
C VAL A 140 9.03 15.05 -0.62
N LEU A 141 7.85 14.53 -0.32
CA LEU A 141 6.72 14.51 -1.23
C LEU A 141 5.61 15.41 -0.68
N ARG A 142 5.30 16.48 -1.40
CA ARG A 142 4.41 17.58 -0.96
C ARG A 142 4.98 18.31 0.27
N THR A 143 4.50 17.98 1.46
CA THR A 143 4.89 18.61 2.74
C THR A 143 5.41 17.60 3.76
N LYS A 144 5.52 16.31 3.40
CA LYS A 144 5.97 15.26 4.32
C LYS A 144 7.26 14.62 3.81
N GLU A 145 8.21 14.40 4.74
CA GLU A 145 9.38 13.56 4.51
C GLU A 145 9.00 12.08 4.63
N TYR A 146 9.53 11.29 3.73
CA TYR A 146 9.33 9.83 3.68
C TYR A 146 10.67 9.12 3.71
N LEU A 147 10.77 8.08 4.54
CA LEU A 147 11.77 7.04 4.41
C LEU A 147 11.38 6.15 3.21
N VAL A 148 12.34 5.78 2.37
CA VAL A 148 12.06 4.98 1.19
C VAL A 148 13.06 3.86 0.99
N ALA A 149 12.57 2.76 0.41
CA ALA A 149 13.38 1.70 -0.14
C ALA A 149 13.27 1.70 -1.67
N ILE A 150 14.40 1.73 -2.35
CA ILE A 150 14.48 1.65 -3.80
C ILE A 150 15.10 0.30 -4.16
N ARG A 151 14.47 -0.44 -5.04
CA ARG A 151 14.90 -1.75 -5.53
C ARG A 151 14.75 -1.84 -7.04
N VAL A 152 15.36 -2.82 -7.65
CA VAL A 152 15.13 -3.11 -9.06
C VAL A 152 14.00 -4.12 -9.22
N ARG A 153 13.15 -3.90 -10.20
CA ARG A 153 12.13 -4.84 -10.65
C ARG A 153 12.05 -4.80 -12.17
N ASP A 154 12.31 -5.90 -12.82
CA ASP A 154 12.26 -6.02 -14.28
C ASP A 154 13.09 -4.92 -14.99
N GLY A 155 14.28 -4.62 -14.47
CA GLY A 155 15.19 -3.58 -14.98
C GLY A 155 14.78 -2.14 -14.66
N ALA A 156 13.66 -1.91 -13.99
CA ALA A 156 13.19 -0.59 -13.56
C ALA A 156 13.44 -0.35 -12.07
N LEU A 157 13.70 0.90 -11.68
CA LEU A 157 13.77 1.28 -10.28
C LEU A 157 12.36 1.42 -9.70
N ALA A 158 12.05 0.60 -8.72
CA ALA A 158 10.83 0.66 -7.94
C ALA A 158 11.14 1.26 -6.56
N LEU A 159 10.42 2.30 -6.17
CA LEU A 159 10.50 2.96 -4.88
C LEU A 159 9.26 2.61 -4.06
N SER A 160 9.47 2.22 -2.81
CA SER A 160 8.37 2.10 -1.85
C SER A 160 8.63 3.03 -0.67
N THR A 161 7.60 3.77 -0.24
CA THR A 161 7.67 4.45 1.06
C THR A 161 7.69 3.41 2.16
N LEU A 162 8.40 3.72 3.24
CA LEU A 162 8.49 2.87 4.41
C LEU A 162 7.85 3.57 5.61
N ARG A 163 7.28 2.77 6.50
CA ARG A 163 6.87 3.20 7.84
C ARG A 163 8.09 3.40 8.71
N PHE A 164 8.01 4.35 9.63
CA PHE A 164 9.01 4.47 10.68
C PHE A 164 8.82 3.37 11.73
N HIS A 165 9.86 3.11 12.53
CA HIS A 165 9.86 2.04 13.52
C HIS A 165 8.71 2.17 14.55
N ASP A 166 8.40 3.37 14.97
CA ASP A 166 7.35 3.69 15.93
C ASP A 166 5.91 3.58 15.34
N GLU A 167 5.78 3.50 14.02
CA GLU A 167 4.50 3.25 13.35
C GLU A 167 4.15 1.75 13.32
N VAL A 168 5.11 0.85 13.50
CA VAL A 168 4.93 -0.59 13.48
C VAL A 168 4.74 -1.09 14.91
N ARG A 169 3.59 -1.69 15.20
CA ARG A 169 3.27 -2.22 16.54
C ARG A 169 4.06 -3.48 16.82
N ASP A 170 4.51 -3.63 18.06
CA ASP A 170 5.08 -4.87 18.57
C ASP A 170 4.04 -5.99 18.60
N THR A 171 4.54 -7.22 18.60
CA THR A 171 3.71 -8.43 18.78
C THR A 171 3.40 -8.73 20.24
N ASP A 172 3.90 -7.92 21.15
CA ASP A 172 3.67 -8.06 22.59
C ASP A 172 2.17 -7.98 22.92
N GLY A 173 1.70 -8.95 23.68
CA GLY A 173 0.29 -9.03 24.03
C GLY A 173 -0.62 -9.71 22.99
N ILE A 174 -0.10 -10.19 21.87
CA ILE A 174 -0.87 -11.03 20.94
C ILE A 174 -1.04 -12.42 21.56
N PRO A 175 -2.28 -12.86 21.88
CA PRO A 175 -2.50 -14.17 22.47
C PRO A 175 -1.97 -15.30 21.56
N GLY A 176 -1.10 -16.15 22.09
CA GLY A 176 -0.49 -17.27 21.34
C GLY A 176 0.76 -16.94 20.57
N ALA A 177 1.20 -15.69 20.47
CA ALA A 177 2.50 -15.36 19.88
C ALA A 177 3.63 -15.96 20.70
N GLY A 178 4.62 -16.63 20.05
CA GLY A 178 5.77 -17.23 20.71
C GLY A 178 5.47 -18.45 21.59
N GLY A 179 4.26 -18.98 21.54
CA GLY A 179 3.85 -20.17 22.32
C GLY A 179 4.57 -21.45 21.86
N ARG A 180 4.71 -22.42 22.79
CA ARG A 180 5.26 -23.74 22.46
C ARG A 180 4.17 -24.63 21.86
N THR A 181 4.48 -25.25 20.74
CA THR A 181 3.63 -26.24 20.06
C THR A 181 4.20 -27.66 20.25
N LYS A 182 3.34 -28.69 20.13
CA LYS A 182 3.81 -30.05 20.19
C LYS A 182 4.45 -30.46 18.87
N PRO A 183 5.68 -31.02 18.88
CA PRO A 183 6.41 -31.34 17.64
C PRO A 183 5.66 -32.28 16.68
N LYS A 184 4.84 -33.20 17.22
CA LYS A 184 4.04 -34.13 16.41
C LYS A 184 2.94 -33.39 15.63
N GLU A 185 2.26 -32.44 16.25
CA GLU A 185 1.21 -31.62 15.62
C GLU A 185 1.81 -30.73 14.52
N VAL A 186 2.94 -30.09 14.81
CA VAL A 186 3.70 -29.29 13.82
C VAL A 186 4.09 -30.12 12.61
N LYS A 187 4.64 -31.33 12.81
CA LYS A 187 5.05 -32.21 11.71
C LYS A 187 3.90 -32.61 10.78
N GLN A 188 2.69 -32.83 11.34
CA GLN A 188 1.51 -33.13 10.54
C GLN A 188 0.97 -31.90 9.80
N ALA A 189 0.95 -30.74 10.46
CA ALA A 189 0.54 -29.48 9.84
C ALA A 189 1.48 -29.07 8.68
N VAL A 190 2.80 -29.29 8.83
CA VAL A 190 3.77 -29.02 7.77
C VAL A 190 3.48 -29.84 6.52
N LYS A 191 3.12 -31.13 6.65
CA LYS A 191 2.74 -31.96 5.50
C LYS A 191 1.53 -31.43 4.75
N LEU A 192 0.53 -30.89 5.47
CA LEU A 192 -0.63 -30.25 4.85
C LEU A 192 -0.23 -28.97 4.10
N ILE A 193 0.65 -28.17 4.70
CA ILE A 193 1.18 -26.96 4.05
C ILE A 193 1.93 -27.33 2.77
N GLU A 194 2.79 -28.37 2.83
CA GLU A 194 3.54 -28.87 1.65
C GLU A 194 2.59 -29.33 0.54
N ALA A 195 1.51 -30.05 0.87
CA ALA A 195 0.51 -30.52 -0.10
C ALA A 195 -0.30 -29.36 -0.73
N LEU A 196 -0.44 -28.24 -0.03
CA LEU A 196 -1.15 -27.04 -0.51
C LEU A 196 -0.20 -25.99 -1.09
N SER A 197 1.12 -26.21 -1.04
CA SER A 197 2.10 -25.26 -1.54
C SER A 197 2.09 -25.20 -3.06
N THR A 198 2.01 -23.98 -3.59
CA THR A 198 2.07 -23.68 -5.02
C THR A 198 2.97 -22.48 -5.25
N ASP A 199 3.42 -22.32 -6.49
CA ASP A 199 4.14 -21.11 -6.89
C ASP A 199 3.23 -19.89 -6.86
N TRP A 200 3.82 -18.74 -6.50
CA TRP A 200 3.10 -17.48 -6.52
C TRP A 200 2.73 -17.06 -7.94
N ASN A 201 1.45 -17.10 -8.26
CA ASN A 201 0.90 -16.62 -9.53
C ASN A 201 -0.15 -15.53 -9.28
N PRO A 202 0.20 -14.24 -9.38
CA PRO A 202 -0.74 -13.14 -9.15
C PRO A 202 -1.91 -13.11 -10.14
N GLU A 203 -1.75 -13.67 -11.35
CA GLU A 203 -2.81 -13.73 -12.36
C GLU A 203 -3.95 -14.68 -11.98
N GLY A 204 -3.69 -15.61 -11.04
CA GLY A 204 -4.70 -16.53 -10.52
C GLY A 204 -5.68 -15.89 -9.53
N TYR A 205 -5.46 -14.65 -9.10
CA TYR A 205 -6.28 -13.97 -8.10
C TYR A 205 -7.02 -12.78 -8.70
N ASP A 206 -8.33 -12.89 -8.77
CA ASP A 206 -9.21 -11.86 -9.28
C ASP A 206 -10.01 -11.18 -8.17
N ASP A 207 -10.31 -9.90 -8.35
CA ASP A 207 -11.24 -9.17 -7.48
C ASP A 207 -12.69 -9.56 -7.82
N GLU A 208 -13.19 -10.57 -7.13
CA GLU A 208 -14.54 -11.11 -7.33
C GLU A 208 -15.64 -10.11 -6.89
N TYR A 209 -15.36 -9.24 -5.92
CA TYR A 209 -16.29 -8.19 -5.53
C TYR A 209 -16.50 -7.18 -6.66
N ARG A 210 -15.41 -6.69 -7.23
CA ARG A 210 -15.45 -5.76 -8.37
C ARG A 210 -16.15 -6.37 -9.58
N LYS A 211 -15.88 -7.64 -9.91
CA LYS A 211 -16.57 -8.36 -10.99
C LYS A 211 -18.07 -8.43 -10.76
N ARG A 212 -18.49 -8.83 -9.55
CA ARG A 212 -19.92 -8.90 -9.16
C ARG A 212 -20.59 -7.54 -9.23
N LEU A 213 -19.95 -6.50 -8.72
CA LEU A 213 -20.49 -5.15 -8.71
C LEU A 213 -20.64 -4.59 -10.13
N GLN A 214 -19.65 -4.80 -11.00
CA GLN A 214 -19.76 -4.44 -12.42
C GLN A 214 -20.88 -5.21 -13.15
N ALA A 215 -21.10 -6.47 -12.80
CA ALA A 215 -22.21 -7.27 -13.35
C ALA A 215 -23.57 -6.71 -12.90
N ILE A 216 -23.70 -6.31 -11.64
CA ILE A 216 -24.88 -5.63 -11.09
C ILE A 216 -25.19 -4.33 -11.85
N VAL A 217 -24.18 -3.48 -12.03
CA VAL A 217 -24.31 -2.22 -12.76
C VAL A 217 -24.74 -2.47 -14.20
N ARG A 218 -24.13 -3.43 -14.88
CA ARG A 218 -24.53 -3.82 -16.26
C ARG A 218 -25.94 -4.33 -16.32
N LYS A 219 -26.40 -5.15 -15.36
CA LYS A 219 -27.75 -5.68 -15.27
C LYS A 219 -28.76 -4.56 -15.03
N LYS A 220 -28.47 -3.63 -14.11
CA LYS A 220 -29.34 -2.49 -13.80
C LYS A 220 -29.49 -1.53 -14.98
N ARG A 221 -28.41 -1.29 -15.74
CA ARG A 221 -28.50 -0.50 -17.00
C ARG A 221 -29.45 -1.09 -18.05
N LYS A 222 -29.64 -2.41 -18.04
CA LYS A 222 -30.57 -3.12 -18.94
C LYS A 222 -31.98 -3.28 -18.34
N GLY A 223 -32.30 -2.61 -17.22
CA GLY A 223 -33.62 -2.70 -16.56
C GLY A 223 -33.84 -4.01 -15.78
N GLY A 224 -32.79 -4.82 -15.54
CA GLY A 224 -32.94 -6.07 -14.82
C GLY A 224 -33.02 -5.88 -13.33
N GLU A 225 -33.87 -6.67 -12.66
CA GLU A 225 -33.95 -6.71 -11.19
C GLU A 225 -32.73 -7.33 -10.55
N ILE A 226 -32.29 -6.75 -9.44
CA ILE A 226 -31.18 -7.26 -8.64
C ILE A 226 -31.75 -7.95 -7.42
N LYS A 227 -31.55 -9.25 -7.33
CA LYS A 227 -31.89 -10.03 -6.13
C LYS A 227 -30.67 -10.13 -5.22
N ARG A 228 -30.88 -9.97 -3.92
CA ARG A 228 -29.83 -10.20 -2.92
C ARG A 228 -29.53 -11.70 -2.90
N PRO A 229 -28.26 -12.11 -2.97
CA PRO A 229 -27.90 -13.51 -2.75
C PRO A 229 -28.36 -13.91 -1.33
N GLU A 230 -28.88 -15.12 -1.19
CA GLU A 230 -29.07 -15.69 0.15
C GLU A 230 -27.71 -15.78 0.83
N ALA A 231 -27.64 -15.32 2.08
CA ALA A 231 -26.44 -15.45 2.87
C ALA A 231 -26.12 -16.94 3.07
N ASP A 232 -24.96 -17.37 2.59
CA ASP A 232 -24.44 -18.69 2.91
C ASP A 232 -24.25 -18.72 4.45
N PRO A 233 -24.85 -19.66 5.16
CA PRO A 233 -24.68 -19.73 6.62
C PRO A 233 -23.20 -19.89 6.93
N GLU A 234 -22.69 -18.99 7.76
CA GLU A 234 -21.29 -18.98 8.20
C GLU A 234 -20.88 -20.39 8.64
N ARG A 235 -19.89 -20.95 7.97
CA ARG A 235 -19.24 -22.22 8.34
C ARG A 235 -18.30 -22.03 9.52
N THR A 236 -18.76 -21.40 10.59
CA THR A 236 -18.07 -21.38 11.89
C THR A 236 -18.45 -22.65 12.66
N GLN A 237 -17.93 -23.78 12.23
CA GLN A 237 -17.94 -24.96 13.09
C GLN A 237 -16.71 -24.85 14.03
N PRO A 238 -16.92 -24.90 15.35
CA PRO A 238 -15.81 -25.02 16.27
C PRO A 238 -15.05 -26.32 15.93
N VAL A 239 -13.73 -26.23 15.79
CA VAL A 239 -12.89 -27.40 15.53
C VAL A 239 -12.73 -28.17 16.84
N PRO A 240 -13.45 -29.28 17.06
CA PRO A 240 -13.43 -29.97 18.36
C PRO A 240 -12.12 -30.69 18.62
N ASP A 241 -11.43 -31.17 17.58
CA ASP A 241 -10.11 -31.79 17.63
C ASP A 241 -9.27 -31.37 16.42
N LEU A 242 -8.24 -30.58 16.71
CA LEU A 242 -7.31 -30.08 15.69
C LEU A 242 -6.63 -31.23 14.93
N MET A 243 -6.28 -32.33 15.62
CA MET A 243 -5.59 -33.47 15.01
C MET A 243 -6.49 -34.25 14.06
N ALA A 244 -7.73 -34.51 14.45
CA ALA A 244 -8.71 -35.16 13.58
C ALA A 244 -9.00 -34.31 12.33
N ALA A 245 -9.14 -32.99 12.49
CA ALA A 245 -9.34 -32.08 11.37
C ALA A 245 -8.14 -32.00 10.40
N LEU A 246 -6.89 -32.05 10.92
CA LEU A 246 -5.69 -32.13 10.10
C LEU A 246 -5.58 -33.44 9.31
N GLU A 247 -5.94 -34.58 9.94
CA GLU A 247 -5.93 -35.88 9.26
C GLU A 247 -7.01 -35.99 8.19
N GLU A 248 -8.20 -35.44 8.43
CA GLU A 248 -9.27 -35.40 7.45
C GLU A 248 -8.91 -34.49 6.27
N SER A 249 -8.32 -33.33 6.54
CA SER A 249 -7.85 -32.40 5.51
C SER A 249 -6.77 -33.07 4.63
N LEU A 250 -5.79 -33.74 5.23
CA LEU A 250 -4.75 -34.46 4.47
C LEU A 250 -5.35 -35.54 3.53
N LYS A 251 -6.40 -36.22 3.96
CA LYS A 251 -7.07 -37.23 3.12
C LYS A 251 -7.84 -36.61 1.95
N SER A 252 -8.34 -35.39 2.08
CA SER A 252 -9.09 -34.70 1.02
C SER A 252 -8.19 -34.09 -0.06
N TYR A 253 -6.91 -33.90 0.22
CA TYR A 253 -5.91 -33.35 -0.71
C TYR A 253 -4.89 -34.40 -1.23
N ALA A 254 -4.97 -35.64 -0.80
CA ALA A 254 -4.17 -36.75 -1.29
C ALA A 254 -4.85 -37.46 -2.46
#